data_6040b8ccbc74f859ca406b62ea128b72
#
_entry.id   6040b8ccbc74f859ca406b62ea128b72
#
_cell.length_a   1.000
_cell.length_b   1.000
_cell.length_c   1.000
_cell.angle_alpha   90.00
_cell.angle_beta   90.00
_cell.angle_gamma   90.00
#
_symmetry.space_group_name_H-M   'P 1'
#
loop_
_entity.id
_entity.type
_entity.pdbx_description
1 polymer ?
#
loop_
_entity_poly.entity_id
_entity_poly.type
_entity_poly.pdbx_seq_one_letter_code
_entity_poly.pdbx_strand_id
1 'polypeptide(L)'
;MRPLYTVQQVRDAEAPLLAAQEKPDELMRKAAHHVAFAARKMLGGNFGRVLVLAGSGGNGGDALYAATELKLTSLEAILMGGRVHQPALAAFEAAGGVVVEKPMGEYALVIDGITGIGGTGALRDWAAGIIAELDAPVLSVDVPSGVDADTGATHGAHVRADRTITFSGLRYAHAFASACGDVEVADLGLGFEPADAFLWNALQDTIPLPLEPRESDDKYSGGAVGICAGSQQYPGAGILCATAAVRATPSMVRFIGDTCPLPEIVSHRTIAECARVQAWVYGPGRGDADELATLLARPEPLLIDATGLTTLAKEPALREQLKSRRAVTVLTPHVGEFVQLIEGFKLPVNLENWVTSARTLAEHTNTTVLLKGRRTVIANCEGPAHIVELGTSWAATPGSGDVLSGLAGAWLATPHLGKLGPVKLMVLAAMIHGQASEIAARTAYGHAPTSASLIADAIRPATARVCDHVS
;
A
#
# COMPACT_ATOMS: atom_id res chain seq x y z
N MET A 1 -4.64 -10.64 -3.69
CA MET A 1 -4.55 -9.82 -2.45
C MET A 1 -3.99 -10.64 -1.31
N ARG A 2 -3.26 -10.02 -0.38
CA ARG A 2 -2.58 -10.67 0.75
C ARG A 2 -3.00 -10.00 2.07
N PRO A 3 -3.38 -10.77 3.12
CA PRO A 3 -3.78 -10.20 4.40
C PRO A 3 -2.58 -9.61 5.15
N LEU A 4 -2.86 -8.54 5.92
CA LEU A 4 -1.92 -7.89 6.83
C LEU A 4 -2.45 -8.00 8.25
N TYR A 5 -1.53 -8.24 9.18
CA TYR A 5 -1.83 -8.43 10.59
C TYR A 5 -0.95 -7.53 11.45
N THR A 6 -1.48 -7.05 12.56
CA THR A 6 -0.72 -6.34 13.58
C THR A 6 0.17 -7.30 14.37
N VAL A 7 1.19 -6.76 15.04
CA VAL A 7 2.03 -7.55 15.96
C VAL A 7 1.18 -8.25 17.01
N GLN A 8 0.13 -7.62 17.52
CA GLN A 8 -0.75 -8.24 18.52
C GLN A 8 -1.52 -9.42 17.94
N GLN A 9 -2.09 -9.31 16.75
CA GLN A 9 -2.79 -10.42 16.09
C GLN A 9 -1.85 -11.62 15.86
N VAL A 10 -0.58 -11.37 15.55
CA VAL A 10 0.40 -12.45 15.38
C VAL A 10 0.68 -13.15 16.70
N ARG A 11 0.91 -12.40 17.78
CA ARG A 11 1.15 -12.97 19.11
C ARG A 11 -0.05 -13.80 19.59
N ASP A 12 -1.26 -13.31 19.33
CA ASP A 12 -2.49 -14.02 19.70
C ASP A 12 -2.65 -15.32 18.90
N ALA A 13 -2.26 -15.32 17.61
CA ALA A 13 -2.27 -16.49 16.75
C ALA A 13 -1.17 -17.51 17.09
N GLU A 14 0.00 -17.05 17.57
CA GLU A 14 1.11 -17.91 18.01
C GLU A 14 0.85 -18.59 19.36
N ALA A 15 0.17 -17.92 20.27
CA ALA A 15 0.00 -18.37 21.65
C ALA A 15 -0.58 -19.79 21.77
N PRO A 16 -1.62 -20.22 21.02
CA PRO A 16 -2.12 -21.59 21.07
C PRO A 16 -1.09 -22.63 20.61
N LEU A 17 -0.32 -22.33 19.56
CA LEU A 17 0.71 -23.24 19.04
C LEU A 17 1.88 -23.38 20.01
N LEU A 18 2.30 -22.26 20.62
CA LEU A 18 3.34 -22.28 21.67
C LEU A 18 2.89 -23.10 22.89
N ALA A 19 1.63 -22.98 23.30
CA ALA A 19 1.09 -23.74 24.41
C ALA A 19 0.93 -25.24 24.10
N ALA A 20 0.75 -25.62 22.84
CA ALA A 20 0.57 -26.99 22.39
C ALA A 20 1.87 -27.74 22.06
N GLN A 21 3.03 -27.08 22.16
CA GLN A 21 4.32 -27.72 21.87
C GLN A 21 4.62 -28.89 22.79
N GLU A 22 4.93 -30.06 22.23
CA GLU A 22 5.38 -31.23 22.98
C GLU A 22 6.87 -31.20 23.31
N LYS A 23 7.65 -30.53 22.45
CA LYS A 23 9.10 -30.36 22.58
C LYS A 23 9.50 -28.89 22.64
N PRO A 24 10.54 -28.56 23.40
CA PRO A 24 11.09 -27.19 23.38
C PRO A 24 11.43 -26.72 21.94
N ASP A 25 11.09 -25.49 21.66
CA ASP A 25 11.45 -24.79 20.39
C ASP A 25 10.85 -25.42 19.12
N GLU A 26 9.76 -26.18 19.21
CA GLU A 26 9.19 -26.83 18.02
C GLU A 26 8.75 -25.84 16.95
N LEU A 27 8.04 -24.78 17.34
CA LEU A 27 7.62 -23.72 16.42
C LEU A 27 8.82 -22.94 15.86
N MET A 28 9.79 -22.62 16.72
CA MET A 28 11.04 -21.94 16.33
C MET A 28 11.83 -22.76 15.32
N ARG A 29 11.93 -24.08 15.49
CA ARG A 29 12.60 -24.96 14.53
C ARG A 29 11.87 -25.05 13.19
N LYS A 30 10.52 -24.99 13.19
CA LYS A 30 9.76 -24.88 11.95
C LYS A 30 10.06 -23.57 11.23
N ALA A 31 10.08 -22.44 11.95
CA ALA A 31 10.46 -21.14 11.40
C ALA A 31 11.89 -21.17 10.83
N ALA A 32 12.85 -21.68 11.62
CA ALA A 32 14.25 -21.82 11.23
C ALA A 32 14.43 -22.66 9.94
N HIS A 33 13.65 -23.73 9.77
CA HIS A 33 13.66 -24.53 8.54
C HIS A 33 13.35 -23.68 7.29
N HIS A 34 12.33 -22.82 7.37
CA HIS A 34 11.96 -21.93 6.28
C HIS A 34 13.02 -20.84 6.05
N VAL A 35 13.62 -20.28 7.11
CA VAL A 35 14.76 -19.36 7.02
C VAL A 35 15.92 -20.02 6.30
N ALA A 36 16.27 -21.27 6.67
CA ALA A 36 17.35 -22.02 6.02
C ALA A 36 17.04 -22.29 4.54
N PHE A 37 15.79 -22.56 4.19
CA PHE A 37 15.39 -22.73 2.81
C PHE A 37 15.58 -21.45 2.00
N ALA A 38 15.13 -20.30 2.53
CA ALA A 38 15.31 -18.99 1.90
C ALA A 38 16.81 -18.64 1.77
N ALA A 39 17.61 -18.91 2.80
CA ALA A 39 19.06 -18.72 2.79
C ALA A 39 19.76 -19.53 1.69
N ARG A 40 19.42 -20.83 1.56
CA ARG A 40 19.96 -21.69 0.48
C ARG A 40 19.61 -21.13 -0.92
N LYS A 41 18.40 -20.63 -1.09
CA LYS A 41 17.94 -20.03 -2.35
C LYS A 41 18.73 -18.76 -2.69
N MET A 42 19.05 -17.92 -1.68
CA MET A 42 19.89 -16.72 -1.89
C MET A 42 21.36 -17.09 -2.16
N LEU A 43 21.87 -18.11 -1.50
CA LEU A 43 23.25 -18.61 -1.73
C LEU A 43 23.43 -19.19 -3.16
N GLY A 44 22.35 -19.73 -3.78
CA GLY A 44 22.41 -20.18 -5.17
C GLY A 44 23.50 -21.22 -5.47
N GLY A 45 23.93 -22.02 -4.46
CA GLY A 45 25.05 -22.97 -4.55
C GLY A 45 26.40 -22.37 -4.18
N ASN A 46 26.49 -21.12 -3.75
CA ASN A 46 27.68 -20.55 -3.14
C ASN A 46 27.89 -21.15 -1.74
N PHE A 47 29.05 -21.76 -1.49
CA PHE A 47 29.45 -22.36 -0.22
C PHE A 47 30.33 -21.41 0.62
N GLY A 48 30.24 -20.12 0.38
CA GLY A 48 30.97 -19.09 1.13
C GLY A 48 30.53 -18.97 2.58
N ARG A 49 31.18 -18.08 3.31
CA ARG A 49 30.89 -17.80 4.72
C ARG A 49 29.49 -17.23 4.90
N VAL A 50 28.80 -17.68 5.96
CA VAL A 50 27.50 -17.09 6.37
C VAL A 50 27.66 -16.48 7.75
N LEU A 51 27.24 -15.24 7.90
CA LEU A 51 27.22 -14.52 9.17
C LEU A 51 25.79 -14.45 9.71
N VAL A 52 25.59 -14.82 10.96
CA VAL A 52 24.35 -14.67 11.71
C VAL A 52 24.49 -13.48 12.67
N LEU A 53 23.61 -12.51 12.58
CA LEU A 53 23.45 -11.46 13.57
C LEU A 53 22.35 -11.87 14.54
N ALA A 54 22.73 -12.48 15.67
CA ALA A 54 21.81 -13.10 16.60
C ALA A 54 21.43 -12.16 17.75
N GLY A 55 20.16 -11.75 17.81
CA GLY A 55 19.59 -10.99 18.91
C GLY A 55 19.23 -11.86 20.14
N SER A 56 18.73 -11.20 21.17
CA SER A 56 18.39 -11.85 22.45
C SER A 56 17.03 -12.56 22.48
N GLY A 57 16.20 -12.36 21.46
CA GLY A 57 14.83 -12.89 21.35
C GLY A 57 14.72 -14.15 20.50
N GLY A 58 13.46 -14.55 20.22
CA GLY A 58 13.14 -15.69 19.35
C GLY A 58 13.76 -15.59 17.97
N ASN A 59 13.78 -14.39 17.38
CA ASN A 59 14.35 -14.11 16.06
C ASN A 59 15.83 -14.53 15.95
N GLY A 60 16.63 -14.26 17.02
CA GLY A 60 18.02 -14.72 17.08
C GLY A 60 18.10 -16.24 17.16
N GLY A 61 17.18 -16.89 17.87
CA GLY A 61 17.05 -18.35 17.93
C GLY A 61 16.73 -18.96 16.56
N ASP A 62 15.74 -18.40 15.85
CA ASP A 62 15.37 -18.81 14.49
C ASP A 62 16.58 -18.73 13.54
N ALA A 63 17.33 -17.63 13.57
CA ALA A 63 18.50 -17.42 12.73
C ALA A 63 19.64 -18.40 13.03
N LEU A 64 19.92 -18.65 14.32
CA LEU A 64 20.95 -19.62 14.73
C LEU A 64 20.58 -21.06 14.35
N TYR A 65 19.35 -21.50 14.61
CA TYR A 65 18.88 -22.80 14.18
C TYR A 65 18.88 -22.95 12.65
N ALA A 66 18.49 -21.91 11.92
CA ALA A 66 18.50 -21.92 10.46
C ALA A 66 19.93 -22.13 9.91
N ALA A 67 20.91 -21.47 10.49
CA ALA A 67 22.31 -21.62 10.07
C ALA A 67 22.78 -23.09 10.23
N THR A 68 22.37 -23.82 11.28
CA THR A 68 22.74 -25.23 11.46
C THR A 68 22.26 -26.13 10.31
N GLU A 69 21.13 -25.78 9.69
CA GLU A 69 20.56 -26.54 8.59
C GLU A 69 21.27 -26.29 7.25
N LEU A 70 22.06 -25.24 7.12
CA LEU A 70 22.79 -24.94 5.88
C LEU A 70 23.88 -25.95 5.59
N LYS A 71 24.39 -26.65 6.62
CA LYS A 71 25.47 -27.67 6.52
C LYS A 71 26.71 -27.14 5.82
N LEU A 72 27.05 -25.88 6.11
CA LEU A 72 28.24 -25.22 5.61
C LEU A 72 29.40 -25.37 6.58
N THR A 73 30.63 -25.32 6.08
CA THR A 73 31.86 -25.42 6.89
C THR A 73 32.29 -24.10 7.49
N SER A 74 31.67 -22.98 7.10
CA SER A 74 32.04 -21.65 7.54
C SER A 74 30.82 -20.87 8.00
N LEU A 75 30.42 -21.09 9.24
CA LEU A 75 29.31 -20.43 9.92
C LEU A 75 29.87 -19.54 11.04
N GLU A 76 29.55 -18.26 11.01
CA GLU A 76 29.94 -17.31 12.05
C GLU A 76 28.68 -16.65 12.64
N ALA A 77 28.74 -16.28 13.91
CA ALA A 77 27.67 -15.52 14.56
C ALA A 77 28.22 -14.37 15.38
N ILE A 78 27.57 -13.21 15.33
CA ILE A 78 27.77 -12.11 16.26
C ILE A 78 26.56 -12.03 17.17
N LEU A 79 26.79 -12.08 18.48
CA LEU A 79 25.72 -11.98 19.47
C LEU A 79 25.38 -10.50 19.69
N MET A 80 24.24 -10.07 19.16
CA MET A 80 23.82 -8.67 19.11
C MET A 80 23.09 -8.19 20.38
N GLY A 81 23.21 -8.92 21.49
CA GLY A 81 22.59 -8.60 22.77
C GLY A 81 23.30 -9.26 23.96
N GLY A 82 22.99 -8.79 25.16
CA GLY A 82 23.55 -9.36 26.41
C GLY A 82 23.01 -10.73 26.78
N ARG A 83 22.04 -11.25 26.06
CA ARG A 83 21.44 -12.58 26.18
C ARG A 83 21.32 -13.20 24.78
N VAL A 84 21.22 -14.51 24.71
CA VAL A 84 20.99 -15.28 23.48
C VAL A 84 20.14 -16.50 23.82
N HIS A 85 19.43 -17.03 22.86
CA HIS A 85 18.69 -18.27 22.99
C HIS A 85 19.69 -19.44 23.13
N GLN A 86 19.92 -19.90 24.36
CA GLN A 86 21.01 -20.84 24.69
C GLN A 86 20.90 -22.18 23.95
N PRO A 87 19.70 -22.81 23.79
CA PRO A 87 19.60 -24.07 23.03
C PRO A 87 19.96 -23.89 21.55
N ALA A 88 19.60 -22.74 20.93
CA ALA A 88 19.94 -22.47 19.54
C ALA A 88 21.44 -22.19 19.37
N LEU A 89 22.06 -21.46 20.30
CA LEU A 89 23.50 -21.22 20.29
C LEU A 89 24.29 -22.55 20.44
N ALA A 90 23.91 -23.38 21.40
CA ALA A 90 24.55 -24.70 21.59
C ALA A 90 24.43 -25.58 20.32
N ALA A 91 23.27 -25.56 19.66
CA ALA A 91 23.08 -26.28 18.40
C ALA A 91 23.97 -25.71 17.28
N PHE A 92 24.10 -24.39 17.20
CA PHE A 92 24.95 -23.69 16.23
C PHE A 92 26.43 -24.05 16.41
N GLU A 93 26.94 -24.01 17.66
CA GLU A 93 28.32 -24.40 17.98
C GLU A 93 28.57 -25.89 17.72
N ALA A 94 27.60 -26.78 18.06
CA ALA A 94 27.69 -28.20 17.76
C ALA A 94 27.70 -28.50 16.24
N ALA A 95 27.13 -27.65 15.42
CA ALA A 95 27.21 -27.72 13.97
C ALA A 95 28.53 -27.15 13.38
N GLY A 96 29.46 -26.71 14.23
CA GLY A 96 30.75 -26.14 13.83
C GLY A 96 30.72 -24.63 13.62
N GLY A 97 29.67 -23.95 14.05
CA GLY A 97 29.56 -22.50 14.02
C GLY A 97 30.46 -21.83 15.06
N VAL A 98 31.00 -20.68 14.74
CA VAL A 98 31.94 -19.92 15.60
C VAL A 98 31.36 -18.57 15.97
N VAL A 99 31.36 -18.23 17.25
CA VAL A 99 30.97 -16.88 17.70
C VAL A 99 32.16 -15.94 17.54
N VAL A 100 31.94 -14.81 16.91
CA VAL A 100 32.94 -13.77 16.67
C VAL A 100 32.47 -12.43 17.22
N GLU A 101 33.42 -11.53 17.57
CA GLU A 101 33.08 -10.21 18.12
C GLU A 101 32.78 -9.17 17.03
N LYS A 102 33.35 -9.34 15.83
CA LYS A 102 33.21 -8.44 14.68
C LYS A 102 33.32 -9.21 13.38
N PRO A 103 32.82 -8.65 12.26
CA PRO A 103 32.97 -9.27 10.95
C PRO A 103 34.44 -9.53 10.60
N MET A 104 34.71 -10.70 9.99
CA MET A 104 36.07 -11.16 9.67
C MET A 104 36.19 -11.47 8.16
N GLY A 105 36.11 -10.43 7.33
CA GLY A 105 36.26 -10.54 5.87
C GLY A 105 34.94 -10.62 5.12
N GLU A 106 34.92 -11.24 3.94
CA GLU A 106 33.76 -11.30 3.06
C GLU A 106 32.78 -12.43 3.45
N TYR A 107 31.50 -12.16 3.29
CA TYR A 107 30.42 -13.13 3.51
C TYR A 107 29.60 -13.32 2.23
N ALA A 108 29.14 -14.54 2.00
CA ALA A 108 28.23 -14.87 0.92
C ALA A 108 26.75 -14.53 1.28
N LEU A 109 26.44 -14.47 2.58
CA LEU A 109 25.12 -14.13 3.10
C LEU A 109 25.22 -13.66 4.55
N VAL A 110 24.42 -12.68 4.90
CA VAL A 110 24.15 -12.26 6.28
C VAL A 110 22.70 -12.63 6.63
N ILE A 111 22.49 -13.27 7.79
CA ILE A 111 21.15 -13.56 8.33
C ILE A 111 20.91 -12.58 9.48
N ASP A 112 19.98 -11.66 9.29
CA ASP A 112 19.56 -10.71 10.31
C ASP A 112 18.47 -11.31 11.19
N GLY A 113 18.84 -11.71 12.39
CA GLY A 113 17.97 -12.17 13.46
C GLY A 113 18.10 -11.29 14.72
N ILE A 114 18.47 -10.00 14.60
CA ILE A 114 18.69 -9.13 15.77
C ILE A 114 17.36 -8.85 16.47
N THR A 115 16.36 -8.39 15.73
CA THR A 115 14.99 -8.16 16.24
C THR A 115 13.97 -8.59 15.20
N GLY A 116 12.83 -9.14 15.65
CA GLY A 116 11.64 -9.39 14.82
C GLY A 116 10.51 -8.44 15.18
N ILE A 117 9.27 -8.91 15.16
CA ILE A 117 8.06 -8.11 15.49
C ILE A 117 8.07 -7.45 16.87
N GLY A 118 8.91 -7.87 17.77
CA GLY A 118 9.07 -7.26 19.10
C GLY A 118 10.07 -6.09 19.14
N GLY A 119 10.76 -5.80 18.04
CA GLY A 119 11.73 -4.71 17.94
C GLY A 119 11.03 -3.35 17.85
N THR A 120 11.53 -2.39 18.62
CA THR A 120 11.06 -1.00 18.58
C THR A 120 12.28 -0.05 18.49
N GLY A 121 12.17 0.96 17.64
CA GLY A 121 13.18 2.00 17.46
C GLY A 121 14.41 1.58 16.65
N ALA A 122 15.36 2.48 16.55
CA ALA A 122 16.60 2.29 15.79
C ALA A 122 17.53 1.22 16.40
N LEU A 123 18.40 0.68 15.56
CA LEU A 123 19.53 -0.11 16.02
C LEU A 123 20.45 0.74 16.90
N ARG A 124 21.08 0.10 17.89
CA ARG A 124 22.11 0.75 18.71
C ARG A 124 23.33 1.07 17.85
N ASP A 125 24.05 2.16 18.16
CA ASP A 125 25.17 2.66 17.36
C ASP A 125 26.24 1.60 17.05
N TRP A 126 26.56 0.74 18.03
CA TRP A 126 27.54 -0.32 17.83
C TRP A 126 27.04 -1.41 16.85
N ALA A 127 25.72 -1.72 16.87
CA ALA A 127 25.11 -2.66 15.94
C ALA A 127 25.03 -2.06 14.53
N ALA A 128 24.70 -0.78 14.44
CA ALA A 128 24.72 -0.03 13.19
C ALA A 128 26.12 0.00 12.57
N GLY A 129 27.16 0.17 13.41
CA GLY A 129 28.57 0.12 12.96
C GLY A 129 28.94 -1.23 12.34
N ILE A 130 28.55 -2.35 12.97
CA ILE A 130 28.76 -3.70 12.41
C ILE A 130 28.08 -3.86 11.05
N ILE A 131 26.82 -3.44 10.95
CA ILE A 131 26.03 -3.59 9.71
C ILE A 131 26.62 -2.73 8.58
N ALA A 132 27.12 -1.55 8.90
CA ALA A 132 27.74 -0.65 7.91
C ALA A 132 29.06 -1.19 7.31
N GLU A 133 29.72 -2.13 8.00
CA GLU A 133 30.93 -2.82 7.51
C GLU A 133 30.62 -4.01 6.60
N LEU A 134 29.34 -4.44 6.51
CA LEU A 134 28.95 -5.62 5.75
C LEU A 134 28.58 -5.26 4.30
N ASP A 135 29.27 -5.90 3.36
CA ASP A 135 29.00 -5.82 1.92
C ASP A 135 28.61 -7.23 1.43
N ALA A 136 27.43 -7.68 1.80
CA ALA A 136 26.91 -9.00 1.45
C ALA A 136 25.37 -8.96 1.39
N PRO A 137 24.73 -9.85 0.60
CA PRO A 137 23.27 -10.00 0.61
C PRO A 137 22.75 -10.27 2.02
N VAL A 138 21.61 -9.66 2.37
CA VAL A 138 20.99 -9.78 3.69
C VAL A 138 19.64 -10.47 3.61
N LEU A 139 19.47 -11.55 4.38
CA LEU A 139 18.21 -12.19 4.67
C LEU A 139 17.74 -11.78 6.07
N SER A 140 16.67 -11.00 6.16
CA SER A 140 16.06 -10.69 7.47
C SER A 140 14.99 -11.72 7.84
N VAL A 141 15.02 -12.11 9.12
CA VAL A 141 14.01 -12.99 9.72
C VAL A 141 12.88 -12.13 10.26
N ASP A 142 11.67 -12.42 9.81
CA ASP A 142 10.41 -11.80 10.17
C ASP A 142 10.28 -10.34 9.72
N VAL A 143 11.05 -9.39 10.26
CA VAL A 143 11.09 -7.96 9.88
C VAL A 143 12.54 -7.49 9.98
N PRO A 144 13.04 -6.67 9.04
CA PRO A 144 14.39 -6.13 9.15
C PRO A 144 14.60 -5.37 10.45
N SER A 145 15.70 -5.63 11.12
CA SER A 145 15.96 -5.06 12.44
C SER A 145 16.07 -3.55 12.39
N GLY A 146 15.37 -2.85 13.29
CA GLY A 146 15.25 -1.40 13.31
C GLY A 146 14.08 -0.83 12.49
N VAL A 147 13.25 -1.70 11.89
CA VAL A 147 11.98 -1.33 11.25
C VAL A 147 10.83 -1.67 12.19
N ASP A 148 9.92 -0.74 12.39
CA ASP A 148 8.70 -0.96 13.17
C ASP A 148 7.72 -1.85 12.40
N ALA A 149 7.31 -2.97 13.01
CA ALA A 149 6.51 -3.99 12.35
C ALA A 149 5.08 -3.52 12.02
N ASP A 150 4.49 -2.67 12.87
CA ASP A 150 3.10 -2.21 12.75
C ASP A 150 2.93 -0.94 11.88
N THR A 151 4.04 -0.27 11.53
CA THR A 151 3.98 0.97 10.74
C THR A 151 4.89 0.95 9.51
N GLY A 152 5.97 0.18 9.54
CA GLY A 152 7.06 0.24 8.56
C GLY A 152 7.98 1.45 8.75
N ALA A 153 7.81 2.24 9.83
CA ALA A 153 8.65 3.38 10.12
C ALA A 153 10.06 2.96 10.52
N THR A 154 11.02 3.82 10.20
CA THR A 154 12.43 3.69 10.60
C THR A 154 12.85 4.93 11.35
N HIS A 155 13.29 4.76 12.60
CA HIS A 155 13.66 5.90 13.47
C HIS A 155 15.17 6.14 13.53
N GLY A 156 15.91 5.66 12.55
CA GLY A 156 17.36 5.79 12.46
C GLY A 156 18.01 4.60 11.78
N ALA A 157 19.14 4.13 12.32
CA ALA A 157 19.84 2.98 11.75
C ALA A 157 18.99 1.72 11.79
N HIS A 158 18.92 1.04 10.66
CA HIS A 158 18.14 -0.18 10.44
C HIS A 158 18.81 -1.08 9.40
N VAL A 159 18.47 -2.36 9.40
CA VAL A 159 18.89 -3.30 8.36
C VAL A 159 18.12 -3.04 7.07
N ARG A 160 18.82 -3.12 5.94
CA ARG A 160 18.21 -3.19 4.60
C ARG A 160 18.39 -4.60 4.09
N ALA A 161 17.30 -5.34 4.03
CA ALA A 161 17.31 -6.70 3.54
C ALA A 161 17.16 -6.73 2.01
N ASP A 162 17.87 -7.65 1.37
CA ASP A 162 17.58 -8.05 -0.02
C ASP A 162 16.32 -8.92 -0.04
N ARG A 163 16.17 -9.74 1.01
CA ARG A 163 14.97 -10.57 1.21
C ARG A 163 14.60 -10.61 2.69
N THR A 164 13.29 -10.62 2.94
CA THR A 164 12.72 -10.90 4.27
C THR A 164 11.87 -12.15 4.18
N ILE A 165 12.08 -13.11 5.10
CA ILE A 165 11.19 -14.24 5.31
C ILE A 165 10.34 -13.99 6.55
N THR A 166 9.01 -14.00 6.39
CA THR A 166 8.06 -13.84 7.49
C THR A 166 7.10 -15.02 7.57
N PHE A 167 6.30 -15.11 8.64
CA PHE A 167 5.60 -16.34 8.98
C PHE A 167 4.08 -16.16 8.98
N SER A 168 3.41 -17.04 8.21
CA SER A 168 1.95 -17.23 8.09
C SER A 168 1.13 -15.99 7.67
N GLY A 169 1.69 -14.79 7.68
CA GLY A 169 1.03 -13.58 7.25
C GLY A 169 1.97 -12.39 7.15
N LEU A 170 1.54 -11.29 6.56
CA LEU A 170 2.32 -10.07 6.42
C LEU A 170 2.09 -9.14 7.61
N ARG A 171 3.09 -8.28 7.90
CA ARG A 171 3.01 -7.11 8.79
C ARG A 171 2.90 -5.85 7.96
N TYR A 172 2.54 -4.74 8.57
CA TYR A 172 2.53 -3.44 7.89
C TYR A 172 3.90 -3.02 7.37
N ALA A 173 4.99 -3.38 8.08
CA ALA A 173 6.35 -3.19 7.61
C ALA A 173 6.57 -3.73 6.20
N HIS A 174 6.04 -4.92 5.89
CA HIS A 174 6.18 -5.56 4.58
C HIS A 174 5.44 -4.80 3.46
N ALA A 175 4.43 -4.02 3.82
CA ALA A 175 3.74 -3.16 2.87
C ALA A 175 4.42 -1.79 2.69
N PHE A 176 4.97 -1.19 3.76
CA PHE A 176 5.40 0.20 3.75
C PHE A 176 6.92 0.40 3.72
N ALA A 177 7.72 -0.49 4.32
CA ALA A 177 9.16 -0.35 4.40
C ALA A 177 9.88 -0.96 3.21
N SER A 178 10.56 -0.13 2.42
CA SER A 178 11.44 -0.62 1.34
C SER A 178 12.64 -1.41 1.86
N ALA A 179 12.95 -1.28 3.14
CA ALA A 179 13.99 -2.03 3.82
C ALA A 179 13.73 -3.54 3.88
N CYS A 180 12.48 -3.99 3.67
CA CYS A 180 12.12 -5.42 3.68
C CYS A 180 12.58 -6.17 2.41
N GLY A 181 12.97 -5.48 1.34
CA GLY A 181 13.34 -6.14 0.09
C GLY A 181 12.22 -7.03 -0.47
N ASP A 182 12.60 -8.17 -1.05
CA ASP A 182 11.64 -9.20 -1.49
C ASP A 182 11.07 -9.96 -0.30
N VAL A 183 9.76 -9.93 -0.10
CA VAL A 183 9.10 -10.57 1.05
C VAL A 183 8.53 -11.93 0.68
N GLU A 184 9.01 -12.97 1.37
CA GLU A 184 8.52 -14.35 1.28
C GLU A 184 7.74 -14.70 2.56
N VAL A 185 6.56 -15.32 2.41
CA VAL A 185 5.72 -15.76 3.54
C VAL A 185 5.78 -17.27 3.65
N ALA A 186 6.27 -17.78 4.76
CA ALA A 186 6.27 -19.21 5.09
C ALA A 186 5.08 -19.55 6.00
N ASP A 187 4.38 -20.63 5.71
CA ASP A 187 3.25 -21.05 6.53
C ASP A 187 3.68 -21.90 7.72
N LEU A 188 3.42 -21.41 8.93
CA LEU A 188 3.62 -22.14 10.19
C LEU A 188 2.31 -22.76 10.72
N GLY A 189 1.18 -22.56 10.04
CA GLY A 189 -0.13 -23.02 10.46
C GLY A 189 -0.77 -22.15 11.54
N LEU A 190 -0.46 -20.83 11.56
CA LEU A 190 -1.11 -19.89 12.49
C LEU A 190 -2.58 -19.68 12.08
N GLY A 191 -3.48 -19.77 13.04
CA GLY A 191 -4.88 -19.41 12.88
C GLY A 191 -5.10 -17.95 13.22
N PHE A 192 -5.31 -17.11 12.21
CA PHE A 192 -5.56 -15.69 12.40
C PHE A 192 -7.05 -15.36 12.52
N GLU A 193 -7.39 -14.41 13.38
CA GLU A 193 -8.63 -13.65 13.30
C GLU A 193 -8.72 -12.89 11.95
N PRO A 194 -9.88 -12.34 11.59
CA PRO A 194 -10.00 -11.54 10.36
C PRO A 194 -8.91 -10.49 10.23
N ALA A 195 -8.34 -10.40 9.03
CA ALA A 195 -7.25 -9.46 8.77
C ALA A 195 -7.68 -8.00 8.98
N ASP A 196 -6.79 -7.21 9.58
CA ASP A 196 -7.00 -5.78 9.80
C ASP A 196 -6.90 -4.97 8.50
N ALA A 197 -6.08 -5.42 7.56
CA ALA A 197 -5.94 -4.82 6.24
C ALA A 197 -5.56 -5.85 5.17
N PHE A 198 -5.64 -5.43 3.90
CA PHE A 198 -5.23 -6.24 2.74
C PHE A 198 -4.26 -5.47 1.85
N LEU A 199 -3.19 -6.14 1.43
CA LEU A 199 -2.25 -5.64 0.45
C LEU A 199 -2.60 -6.15 -0.96
N TRP A 200 -2.69 -5.23 -1.90
CA TRP A 200 -2.87 -5.46 -3.34
C TRP A 200 -1.62 -5.03 -4.09
N ASN A 201 -1.29 -5.75 -5.15
CA ASN A 201 -0.25 -5.34 -6.09
C ASN A 201 -0.88 -4.98 -7.43
N ALA A 202 -0.82 -3.72 -7.82
CA ALA A 202 -1.47 -3.20 -9.03
C ALA A 202 -0.96 -3.86 -10.32
N LEU A 203 0.26 -4.41 -10.31
CA LEU A 203 0.86 -5.04 -11.50
C LEU A 203 0.62 -6.55 -11.57
N GLN A 204 0.18 -7.19 -10.48
CA GLN A 204 0.07 -8.64 -10.36
C GLN A 204 -1.35 -9.13 -10.05
N ASP A 205 -2.08 -8.39 -9.19
CA ASP A 205 -3.43 -8.78 -8.81
C ASP A 205 -4.45 -8.36 -9.86
N THR A 206 -5.55 -9.12 -9.96
CA THR A 206 -6.70 -8.84 -10.82
C THR A 206 -7.99 -8.84 -10.02
N ILE A 207 -8.98 -8.10 -10.49
CA ILE A 207 -10.35 -8.07 -9.97
C ILE A 207 -11.27 -8.30 -11.16
N PRO A 208 -11.64 -9.55 -11.48
CA PRO A 208 -12.46 -9.86 -12.63
C PRO A 208 -13.82 -9.16 -12.57
N LEU A 209 -14.14 -8.41 -13.61
CA LEU A 209 -15.40 -7.66 -13.75
C LEU A 209 -15.93 -7.74 -15.18
N PRO A 210 -17.25 -7.84 -15.38
CA PRO A 210 -17.84 -7.72 -16.70
C PRO A 210 -17.74 -6.27 -17.18
N LEU A 211 -16.90 -6.02 -18.17
CA LEU A 211 -16.67 -4.69 -18.75
C LEU A 211 -17.59 -4.39 -19.92
N GLU A 212 -18.03 -5.42 -20.65
CA GLU A 212 -18.90 -5.26 -21.80
C GLU A 212 -20.31 -4.82 -21.37
N PRO A 213 -20.87 -3.76 -21.98
CA PRO A 213 -22.25 -3.41 -21.78
C PRO A 213 -23.19 -4.57 -22.18
N ARG A 214 -24.30 -4.72 -21.49
CA ARG A 214 -25.31 -5.72 -21.83
C ARG A 214 -25.97 -5.36 -23.14
N GLU A 215 -26.53 -6.35 -23.84
CA GLU A 215 -27.28 -6.15 -25.08
C GLU A 215 -28.41 -5.11 -24.97
N SER A 216 -29.01 -5.00 -23.78
CA SER A 216 -30.10 -4.04 -23.49
C SER A 216 -29.60 -2.66 -23.04
N ASP A 217 -28.30 -2.46 -22.88
CA ASP A 217 -27.76 -1.21 -22.34
C ASP A 217 -27.67 -0.13 -23.43
N ASP A 218 -27.95 1.12 -23.02
CA ASP A 218 -27.80 2.33 -23.81
C ASP A 218 -26.69 3.23 -23.22
N LYS A 219 -26.46 4.38 -23.84
CA LYS A 219 -25.44 5.35 -23.39
C LYS A 219 -25.66 5.92 -21.98
N TYR A 220 -26.79 5.65 -21.33
CA TYR A 220 -27.11 6.08 -19.96
C TYR A 220 -27.07 4.93 -18.96
N SER A 221 -27.10 3.70 -19.42
CA SER A 221 -27.18 2.50 -18.57
C SER A 221 -25.92 2.33 -17.69
N GLY A 222 -24.76 2.72 -18.21
CA GLY A 222 -23.49 2.75 -17.46
C GLY A 222 -23.36 3.92 -16.48
N GLY A 223 -24.35 4.82 -16.41
CA GLY A 223 -24.35 6.01 -15.57
C GLY A 223 -23.77 7.25 -16.25
N ALA A 224 -23.85 8.38 -15.57
CA ALA A 224 -23.25 9.64 -16.01
C ALA A 224 -22.43 10.24 -14.86
N VAL A 225 -21.19 10.61 -15.11
CA VAL A 225 -20.33 11.31 -14.15
C VAL A 225 -20.34 12.81 -14.47
N GLY A 226 -20.52 13.64 -13.44
CA GLY A 226 -20.36 15.09 -13.50
C GLY A 226 -18.96 15.49 -13.04
N ILE A 227 -18.22 16.18 -13.89
CA ILE A 227 -16.84 16.64 -13.62
C ILE A 227 -16.86 18.15 -13.39
N CYS A 228 -16.64 18.57 -12.13
CA CYS A 228 -16.41 19.96 -11.74
C CYS A 228 -14.91 20.15 -11.47
N ALA A 229 -14.15 20.36 -12.52
CA ALA A 229 -12.70 20.44 -12.45
C ALA A 229 -12.17 21.50 -13.42
N GLY A 230 -10.97 22.00 -13.15
CA GLY A 230 -10.33 23.05 -13.92
C GLY A 230 -10.82 24.45 -13.56
N SER A 231 -9.96 25.41 -13.79
CA SER A 231 -10.20 26.85 -13.68
C SER A 231 -9.39 27.59 -14.75
N GLN A 232 -9.54 28.91 -14.85
CA GLN A 232 -8.67 29.71 -15.71
C GLN A 232 -7.19 29.55 -15.34
N GLN A 233 -6.87 29.38 -14.06
CA GLN A 233 -5.51 29.17 -13.59
C GLN A 233 -4.99 27.76 -13.85
N TYR A 234 -5.85 26.75 -13.78
CA TYR A 234 -5.49 25.34 -13.92
C TYR A 234 -6.40 24.60 -14.93
N PRO A 235 -6.43 25.03 -16.19
CA PRO A 235 -7.32 24.43 -17.19
C PRO A 235 -6.96 22.96 -17.48
N GLY A 236 -5.67 22.61 -17.40
CA GLY A 236 -5.16 21.26 -17.64
C GLY A 236 -5.72 20.22 -16.67
N ALA A 237 -5.97 20.58 -15.42
CA ALA A 237 -6.54 19.65 -14.43
C ALA A 237 -7.95 19.16 -14.84
N GLY A 238 -8.78 20.10 -15.34
CA GLY A 238 -10.10 19.75 -15.88
C GLY A 238 -10.03 18.83 -17.09
N ILE A 239 -9.09 19.10 -18.01
CA ILE A 239 -8.87 18.29 -19.21
C ILE A 239 -8.44 16.86 -18.84
N LEU A 240 -7.45 16.73 -17.98
CA LEU A 240 -6.94 15.42 -17.55
C LEU A 240 -8.01 14.59 -16.83
N CYS A 241 -8.74 15.20 -15.89
CA CYS A 241 -9.83 14.57 -15.16
C CYS A 241 -10.94 14.09 -16.12
N ALA A 242 -11.39 14.95 -17.02
CA ALA A 242 -12.44 14.61 -17.97
C ALA A 242 -11.98 13.54 -18.99
N THR A 243 -10.73 13.62 -19.47
CA THR A 243 -10.15 12.62 -20.37
C THR A 243 -10.10 11.25 -19.70
N ALA A 244 -9.63 11.19 -18.45
CA ALA A 244 -9.59 9.96 -17.68
C ALA A 244 -10.99 9.35 -17.49
N ALA A 245 -11.99 10.18 -17.19
CA ALA A 245 -13.37 9.71 -17.06
C ALA A 245 -13.90 9.09 -18.36
N VAL A 246 -13.66 9.72 -19.52
CA VAL A 246 -14.06 9.18 -20.84
C VAL A 246 -13.36 7.85 -21.15
N ARG A 247 -12.09 7.71 -20.77
CA ARG A 247 -11.32 6.46 -20.97
C ARG A 247 -11.73 5.33 -20.03
N ALA A 248 -12.36 5.67 -18.91
CA ALA A 248 -12.75 4.72 -17.86
C ALA A 248 -14.16 4.13 -18.02
N THR A 249 -15.04 4.78 -18.80
CA THR A 249 -16.44 4.35 -18.95
C THR A 249 -16.91 4.48 -20.40
N PRO A 250 -17.75 3.55 -20.90
CA PRO A 250 -18.45 3.70 -22.16
C PRO A 250 -19.63 4.67 -22.08
N SER A 251 -19.89 5.22 -20.88
CA SER A 251 -21.09 6.01 -20.57
C SER A 251 -20.85 7.50 -20.62
N MET A 252 -21.80 8.30 -20.15
CA MET A 252 -21.79 9.74 -20.35
C MET A 252 -20.88 10.46 -19.38
N VAL A 253 -20.03 11.34 -19.88
CA VAL A 253 -19.27 12.31 -19.10
C VAL A 253 -19.85 13.71 -19.32
N ARG A 254 -20.16 14.39 -18.22
CA ARG A 254 -20.64 15.78 -18.20
C ARG A 254 -19.60 16.66 -17.56
N PHE A 255 -19.26 17.78 -18.17
CA PHE A 255 -18.24 18.70 -17.70
C PHE A 255 -18.85 20.05 -17.32
N ILE A 256 -18.48 20.58 -16.18
CA ILE A 256 -18.90 21.92 -15.74
C ILE A 256 -17.81 22.93 -16.08
N GLY A 257 -18.04 23.66 -17.15
CA GLY A 257 -17.10 24.66 -17.72
C GLY A 257 -17.52 25.03 -19.13
N ASP A 258 -16.90 26.11 -19.66
CA ASP A 258 -17.30 26.68 -20.95
C ASP A 258 -16.98 25.74 -22.13
N THR A 259 -15.85 25.05 -22.09
CA THR A 259 -15.43 24.11 -23.15
C THR A 259 -14.64 22.93 -22.58
N CYS A 260 -14.93 21.74 -23.11
CA CYS A 260 -14.07 20.56 -22.92
C CYS A 260 -13.50 20.14 -24.28
N PRO A 261 -12.22 19.76 -24.36
CA PRO A 261 -11.55 19.46 -25.62
C PRO A 261 -11.95 18.13 -26.26
N LEU A 262 -12.69 17.28 -25.53
CA LEU A 262 -13.09 15.96 -26.04
C LEU A 262 -14.51 16.01 -26.61
N PRO A 263 -14.72 15.52 -27.84
CA PRO A 263 -16.02 15.59 -28.51
C PRO A 263 -17.10 14.71 -27.85
N GLU A 264 -16.72 13.70 -27.07
CA GLU A 264 -17.64 12.79 -26.37
C GLU A 264 -18.29 13.44 -25.13
N ILE A 265 -17.79 14.58 -24.67
CA ILE A 265 -18.20 15.23 -23.43
C ILE A 265 -19.29 16.27 -23.68
N VAL A 266 -20.30 16.26 -22.84
CA VAL A 266 -21.35 17.28 -22.81
C VAL A 266 -21.00 18.33 -21.77
N SER A 267 -20.70 19.56 -22.22
CA SER A 267 -20.37 20.68 -21.33
C SER A 267 -21.62 21.43 -20.86
N HIS A 268 -21.59 21.90 -19.62
CA HIS A 268 -22.59 22.75 -18.98
C HIS A 268 -21.89 23.90 -18.27
N ARG A 269 -22.49 25.07 -18.19
CA ARG A 269 -21.88 26.24 -17.53
C ARG A 269 -21.91 26.12 -16.00
N THR A 270 -22.99 25.53 -15.48
CA THR A 270 -23.22 25.42 -14.03
C THR A 270 -23.66 24.01 -13.61
N ILE A 271 -23.50 23.71 -12.33
CA ILE A 271 -23.99 22.45 -11.73
C ILE A 271 -25.52 22.33 -11.89
N ALA A 272 -26.23 23.46 -11.80
CA ALA A 272 -27.70 23.49 -11.91
C ALA A 272 -28.21 23.15 -13.31
N GLU A 273 -27.46 23.52 -14.36
CA GLU A 273 -27.79 23.18 -15.75
C GLU A 273 -27.48 21.71 -16.06
N CYS A 274 -26.63 21.07 -15.27
CA CYS A 274 -26.26 19.70 -15.49
C CYS A 274 -27.43 18.78 -15.14
N ALA A 275 -27.93 18.10 -16.15
CA ALA A 275 -29.02 17.16 -15.99
C ALA A 275 -28.59 15.94 -15.13
N ARG A 276 -29.27 14.84 -15.23
CA ARG A 276 -29.02 13.61 -14.47
C ARG A 276 -27.54 13.16 -14.47
N VAL A 277 -26.97 12.99 -13.28
CA VAL A 277 -25.67 12.36 -13.00
C VAL A 277 -25.86 11.30 -11.91
N GLN A 278 -24.95 10.34 -11.83
CA GLN A 278 -24.90 9.29 -10.82
C GLN A 278 -23.76 9.46 -9.83
N ALA A 279 -22.75 10.27 -10.16
CA ALA A 279 -21.72 10.70 -9.23
C ALA A 279 -21.08 12.01 -9.70
N TRP A 280 -20.44 12.72 -8.78
CA TRP A 280 -19.71 13.96 -9.04
C TRP A 280 -18.23 13.80 -8.69
N VAL A 281 -17.38 14.47 -9.46
CA VAL A 281 -15.98 14.76 -9.13
C VAL A 281 -15.83 16.25 -8.96
N TYR A 282 -15.23 16.67 -7.86
CA TYR A 282 -14.96 18.07 -7.55
C TYR A 282 -13.51 18.27 -7.11
N GLY A 283 -12.89 19.33 -7.57
CA GLY A 283 -11.69 19.86 -6.95
C GLY A 283 -10.40 19.87 -7.75
N PRO A 284 -10.11 18.98 -8.73
CA PRO A 284 -8.93 19.12 -9.57
C PRO A 284 -8.88 20.51 -10.22
N GLY A 285 -7.98 21.39 -9.72
CA GLY A 285 -7.86 22.76 -10.20
C GLY A 285 -9.07 23.69 -9.93
N ARG A 286 -10.02 23.32 -9.06
CA ARG A 286 -11.25 24.05 -8.75
C ARG A 286 -11.56 24.02 -7.25
N GLY A 287 -11.78 25.19 -6.64
CA GLY A 287 -11.90 25.30 -5.19
C GLY A 287 -12.93 26.35 -4.72
N ASP A 288 -14.01 26.58 -5.49
CA ASP A 288 -15.10 27.48 -5.09
C ASP A 288 -15.92 26.86 -3.95
N ALA A 289 -16.05 27.59 -2.83
CA ALA A 289 -16.71 27.09 -1.63
C ALA A 289 -18.23 26.91 -1.81
N ASP A 290 -18.90 27.77 -2.57
CA ASP A 290 -20.34 27.71 -2.81
C ASP A 290 -20.69 26.56 -3.73
N GLU A 291 -19.86 26.27 -4.73
CA GLU A 291 -20.00 25.07 -5.57
C GLU A 291 -19.84 23.79 -4.75
N LEU A 292 -18.82 23.74 -3.87
CA LEU A 292 -18.62 22.58 -3.00
C LEU A 292 -19.80 22.41 -2.04
N ALA A 293 -20.30 23.48 -1.44
CA ALA A 293 -21.50 23.45 -0.59
C ALA A 293 -22.73 22.91 -1.37
N THR A 294 -22.89 23.36 -2.61
CA THR A 294 -23.95 22.87 -3.50
C THR A 294 -23.85 21.37 -3.72
N LEU A 295 -22.64 20.85 -4.04
CA LEU A 295 -22.43 19.42 -4.28
C LEU A 295 -22.55 18.58 -2.99
N LEU A 296 -22.11 19.09 -1.86
CA LEU A 296 -22.30 18.45 -0.55
C LEU A 296 -23.79 18.28 -0.17
N ALA A 297 -24.66 19.17 -0.62
CA ALA A 297 -26.11 19.08 -0.39
C ALA A 297 -26.81 18.06 -1.31
N ARG A 298 -26.17 17.57 -2.37
CA ARG A 298 -26.76 16.64 -3.35
C ARG A 298 -26.73 15.19 -2.89
N PRO A 299 -27.68 14.35 -3.28
CA PRO A 299 -27.76 12.94 -2.86
C PRO A 299 -26.80 12.01 -3.62
N GLU A 300 -26.25 12.44 -4.76
CA GLU A 300 -25.35 11.60 -5.55
C GLU A 300 -23.99 11.40 -4.86
N PRO A 301 -23.29 10.28 -5.06
CA PRO A 301 -21.89 10.12 -4.65
C PRO A 301 -21.01 11.28 -5.09
N LEU A 302 -20.05 11.67 -4.24
CA LEU A 302 -19.14 12.80 -4.50
C LEU A 302 -17.70 12.39 -4.22
N LEU A 303 -16.82 12.60 -5.18
CA LEU A 303 -15.37 12.52 -4.99
C LEU A 303 -14.81 13.94 -4.89
N ILE A 304 -14.02 14.20 -3.85
CA ILE A 304 -13.35 15.49 -3.61
C ILE A 304 -11.84 15.29 -3.66
N ASP A 305 -11.15 16.07 -4.50
CA ASP A 305 -9.69 16.01 -4.67
C ASP A 305 -9.05 17.41 -4.70
N ALA A 306 -7.74 17.45 -4.60
CA ALA A 306 -6.89 18.62 -4.86
C ALA A 306 -7.37 19.90 -4.18
N THR A 307 -7.61 20.99 -4.96
CA THR A 307 -8.04 22.29 -4.44
C THR A 307 -9.36 22.19 -3.65
N GLY A 308 -10.24 21.26 -4.02
CA GLY A 308 -11.48 20.98 -3.28
C GLY A 308 -11.23 20.52 -1.85
N LEU A 309 -10.21 19.68 -1.63
CA LEU A 309 -9.79 19.24 -0.29
C LEU A 309 -9.18 20.39 0.52
N THR A 310 -8.39 21.24 -0.13
CA THR A 310 -7.83 22.42 0.52
C THR A 310 -8.93 23.41 0.95
N THR A 311 -9.95 23.60 0.13
CA THR A 311 -11.13 24.42 0.47
C THR A 311 -11.90 23.79 1.63
N LEU A 312 -12.15 22.49 1.58
CA LEU A 312 -12.80 21.76 2.68
C LEU A 312 -12.04 21.90 4.01
N ALA A 313 -10.71 21.79 3.98
CA ALA A 313 -9.86 21.91 5.16
C ALA A 313 -9.94 23.31 5.81
N LYS A 314 -10.09 24.36 5.00
CA LYS A 314 -10.12 25.75 5.45
C LYS A 314 -11.50 26.19 5.96
N GLU A 315 -12.59 25.73 5.33
CA GLU A 315 -13.95 26.23 5.57
C GLU A 315 -14.70 25.40 6.62
N PRO A 316 -14.91 25.93 7.86
CA PRO A 316 -15.63 25.22 8.93
C PRO A 316 -17.04 24.77 8.55
N ALA A 317 -17.77 25.59 7.81
CA ALA A 317 -19.14 25.30 7.40
C ALA A 317 -19.20 24.06 6.48
N LEU A 318 -18.26 23.92 5.54
CA LEU A 318 -18.16 22.77 4.65
C LEU A 318 -17.79 21.50 5.40
N ARG A 319 -16.93 21.59 6.41
CA ARG A 319 -16.59 20.43 7.27
C ARG A 319 -17.80 19.91 8.04
N GLU A 320 -18.62 20.79 8.61
CA GLU A 320 -19.84 20.38 9.31
C GLU A 320 -20.89 19.83 8.33
N GLN A 321 -21.00 20.40 7.14
CA GLN A 321 -21.88 19.89 6.10
C GLN A 321 -21.43 18.49 5.64
N LEU A 322 -20.13 18.26 5.46
CA LEU A 322 -19.58 16.93 5.13
C LEU A 322 -19.93 15.90 6.20
N LYS A 323 -19.73 16.21 7.50
CA LYS A 323 -20.05 15.29 8.61
C LYS A 323 -21.54 14.90 8.65
N SER A 324 -22.42 15.82 8.29
CA SER A 324 -23.87 15.57 8.27
C SER A 324 -24.32 14.82 7.01
N ARG A 325 -23.47 14.70 5.98
CA ARG A 325 -23.78 14.10 4.72
C ARG A 325 -23.95 12.58 4.86
N ARG A 326 -25.02 12.03 4.27
CA ARG A 326 -25.31 10.59 4.28
C ARG A 326 -24.94 9.88 2.97
N ALA A 327 -24.81 10.62 1.88
CA ALA A 327 -24.44 10.05 0.59
C ALA A 327 -22.93 9.72 0.55
N VAL A 328 -22.58 8.70 -0.22
CA VAL A 328 -21.21 8.28 -0.39
C VAL A 328 -20.32 9.47 -0.76
N THR A 329 -19.26 9.65 0.01
CA THR A 329 -18.25 10.67 -0.26
C THR A 329 -16.88 10.04 -0.20
N VAL A 330 -16.04 10.35 -1.18
CA VAL A 330 -14.65 9.89 -1.27
C VAL A 330 -13.74 11.09 -1.22
N LEU A 331 -12.75 11.05 -0.34
CA LEU A 331 -11.67 12.03 -0.27
C LEU A 331 -10.40 11.39 -0.81
N THR A 332 -9.69 12.06 -1.74
CA THR A 332 -8.49 11.51 -2.39
C THR A 332 -7.23 12.36 -2.13
N PRO A 333 -6.87 12.62 -0.85
CA PRO A 333 -5.73 13.47 -0.54
C PRO A 333 -4.39 12.80 -0.90
N HIS A 334 -3.41 13.59 -1.33
CA HIS A 334 -2.00 13.27 -1.14
C HIS A 334 -1.57 13.65 0.29
N VAL A 335 -0.35 13.27 0.71
CA VAL A 335 0.13 13.49 2.09
C VAL A 335 -0.04 14.95 2.56
N GLY A 336 0.32 15.94 1.73
CA GLY A 336 0.19 17.35 2.09
C GLY A 336 -1.26 17.81 2.30
N GLU A 337 -2.19 17.38 1.43
CA GLU A 337 -3.63 17.63 1.57
C GLU A 337 -4.22 16.90 2.78
N PHE A 338 -3.75 15.68 3.03
CA PHE A 338 -4.15 14.90 4.20
C PHE A 338 -3.80 15.62 5.50
N VAL A 339 -2.58 16.14 5.63
CA VAL A 339 -2.16 16.93 6.79
C VAL A 339 -3.06 18.16 6.99
N GLN A 340 -3.37 18.90 5.89
CA GLN A 340 -4.30 20.04 5.98
C GLN A 340 -5.70 19.64 6.47
N LEU A 341 -6.21 18.49 6.02
CA LEU A 341 -7.50 17.97 6.50
C LEU A 341 -7.44 17.61 7.97
N ILE A 342 -6.41 16.90 8.41
CA ILE A 342 -6.20 16.53 9.81
C ILE A 342 -6.16 17.77 10.72
N GLU A 343 -5.41 18.79 10.31
CA GLU A 343 -5.34 20.07 11.01
C GLU A 343 -6.70 20.78 11.02
N GLY A 344 -7.37 20.86 9.85
CA GLY A 344 -8.68 21.48 9.73
C GLY A 344 -9.76 20.83 10.59
N PHE A 345 -9.76 19.51 10.67
CA PHE A 345 -10.67 18.74 11.53
C PHE A 345 -10.17 18.59 12.99
N LYS A 346 -8.96 19.05 13.31
CA LYS A 346 -8.30 18.98 14.63
C LYS A 346 -8.21 17.54 15.15
N LEU A 347 -7.80 16.61 14.29
CA LEU A 347 -7.71 15.18 14.64
C LEU A 347 -6.35 14.83 15.23
N PRO A 348 -6.31 14.08 16.35
CA PRO A 348 -5.06 13.56 16.90
C PRO A 348 -4.63 12.33 16.08
N VAL A 349 -3.69 12.50 15.16
CA VAL A 349 -3.19 11.39 14.36
C VAL A 349 -1.67 11.24 14.47
N ASN A 350 -1.21 10.00 14.34
CA ASN A 350 0.20 9.69 14.16
C ASN A 350 0.47 9.43 12.67
N LEU A 351 1.17 10.35 12.02
CA LEU A 351 1.50 10.25 10.60
C LEU A 351 2.49 9.12 10.25
N GLU A 352 3.04 8.42 11.24
CA GLU A 352 3.82 7.21 11.02
C GLU A 352 2.92 5.99 10.73
N ASN A 353 1.68 6.01 11.25
CA ASN A 353 0.68 4.97 10.99
C ASN A 353 -0.39 5.48 9.99
N TRP A 354 -0.09 5.36 8.70
CA TRP A 354 -0.95 5.84 7.61
C TRP A 354 -2.32 5.18 7.59
N VAL A 355 -2.41 3.91 7.95
CA VAL A 355 -3.67 3.16 7.94
C VAL A 355 -4.59 3.65 9.05
N THR A 356 -4.09 3.73 10.28
CA THR A 356 -4.86 4.26 11.42
C THR A 356 -5.26 5.71 11.19
N SER A 357 -4.36 6.53 10.66
CA SER A 357 -4.63 7.94 10.37
C SER A 357 -5.71 8.12 9.30
N ALA A 358 -5.66 7.32 8.22
CA ALA A 358 -6.69 7.34 7.18
C ALA A 358 -8.07 6.88 7.72
N ARG A 359 -8.11 5.85 8.57
CA ARG A 359 -9.33 5.41 9.25
C ARG A 359 -9.89 6.50 10.15
N THR A 360 -9.06 7.13 10.97
CA THR A 360 -9.48 8.22 11.87
C THR A 360 -10.17 9.36 11.11
N LEU A 361 -9.60 9.77 9.96
CA LEU A 361 -10.25 10.76 9.11
C LEU A 361 -11.57 10.23 8.51
N ALA A 362 -11.57 9.01 8.01
CA ALA A 362 -12.75 8.38 7.42
C ALA A 362 -13.91 8.26 8.42
N GLU A 363 -13.64 7.81 9.64
CA GLU A 363 -14.60 7.69 10.73
C GLU A 363 -15.16 9.06 11.15
N HIS A 364 -14.27 10.05 11.34
CA HIS A 364 -14.68 11.38 11.76
C HIS A 364 -15.57 12.10 10.73
N THR A 365 -15.33 11.83 9.45
CA THR A 365 -16.02 12.50 8.34
C THR A 365 -17.13 11.65 7.70
N ASN A 366 -17.28 10.38 8.10
CA ASN A 366 -18.16 9.40 7.47
C ASN A 366 -17.91 9.27 5.96
N THR A 367 -16.63 9.18 5.57
CA THR A 367 -16.22 9.11 4.15
C THR A 367 -15.35 7.90 3.88
N THR A 368 -15.12 7.61 2.59
CA THR A 368 -14.01 6.77 2.17
C THR A 368 -12.81 7.66 1.89
N VAL A 369 -11.67 7.35 2.47
CA VAL A 369 -10.40 8.05 2.24
C VAL A 369 -9.50 7.21 1.36
N LEU A 370 -9.04 7.76 0.24
CA LEU A 370 -7.98 7.23 -0.60
C LEU A 370 -6.76 8.13 -0.42
N LEU A 371 -5.87 7.76 0.50
CA LEU A 371 -4.62 8.49 0.75
C LEU A 371 -3.59 8.10 -0.30
N LYS A 372 -3.31 9.03 -1.22
CA LYS A 372 -2.42 8.83 -2.37
C LYS A 372 -0.96 8.67 -1.95
N GLY A 373 -0.29 7.67 -2.49
CA GLY A 373 1.14 7.41 -2.32
C GLY A 373 1.60 6.25 -3.19
N ARG A 374 2.89 5.91 -3.16
CA ARG A 374 3.41 4.68 -3.77
C ARG A 374 2.63 3.46 -3.24
N ARG A 375 2.33 3.48 -1.97
CA ARG A 375 1.38 2.61 -1.27
C ARG A 375 0.16 3.45 -0.95
N THR A 376 -0.83 3.33 -1.80
CA THR A 376 -2.10 4.05 -1.64
C THR A 376 -2.94 3.34 -0.59
N VAL A 377 -3.34 4.04 0.47
CA VAL A 377 -4.19 3.51 1.53
C VAL A 377 -5.63 3.88 1.28
N ILE A 378 -6.52 2.88 1.27
CA ILE A 378 -7.97 3.08 1.16
C ILE A 378 -8.62 2.57 2.45
N ALA A 379 -9.36 3.45 3.12
CA ALA A 379 -10.06 3.15 4.36
C ALA A 379 -11.42 3.84 4.40
N ASN A 380 -12.36 3.27 5.13
CA ASN A 380 -13.63 3.87 5.50
C ASN A 380 -13.90 3.68 7.00
N CYS A 381 -15.09 4.04 7.47
CA CYS A 381 -15.49 3.91 8.87
C CYS A 381 -15.69 2.45 9.33
N GLU A 382 -15.80 1.49 8.42
CA GLU A 382 -16.07 0.09 8.75
C GLU A 382 -15.21 -0.87 7.92
N GLY A 383 -14.84 -2.00 8.52
CA GLY A 383 -14.13 -3.08 7.82
C GLY A 383 -12.62 -2.87 7.67
N PRO A 384 -11.97 -3.78 6.96
CA PRO A 384 -10.53 -3.74 6.77
C PRO A 384 -10.09 -2.59 5.87
N ALA A 385 -8.90 -2.06 6.12
CA ALA A 385 -8.25 -1.15 5.19
C ALA A 385 -7.65 -1.93 4.00
N HIS A 386 -7.42 -1.21 2.91
CA HIS A 386 -6.74 -1.76 1.75
C HIS A 386 -5.52 -0.91 1.40
N ILE A 387 -4.40 -1.55 1.14
CA ILE A 387 -3.17 -0.91 0.67
C ILE A 387 -2.94 -1.38 -0.76
N VAL A 388 -2.83 -0.46 -1.70
CA VAL A 388 -2.48 -0.76 -3.09
C VAL A 388 -1.04 -0.34 -3.34
N GLU A 389 -0.15 -1.34 -3.49
CA GLU A 389 1.20 -1.14 -4.00
C GLU A 389 1.11 -0.91 -5.51
N LEU A 390 1.45 0.29 -5.97
CA LEU A 390 1.35 0.65 -7.39
C LEU A 390 2.38 -0.06 -8.28
N GLY A 391 3.40 -0.69 -7.69
CA GLY A 391 4.44 -1.43 -8.41
C GLY A 391 5.45 -0.54 -9.16
N THR A 392 5.14 0.73 -9.35
CA THR A 392 5.95 1.69 -10.10
C THR A 392 5.87 3.09 -9.48
N SER A 393 6.86 3.94 -9.76
CA SER A 393 6.86 5.36 -9.36
C SER A 393 6.49 6.31 -10.53
N TRP A 394 6.12 5.78 -11.69
CA TRP A 394 5.80 6.60 -12.87
C TRP A 394 4.55 7.47 -12.69
N ALA A 395 3.67 7.13 -11.74
CA ALA A 395 2.56 7.98 -11.33
C ALA A 395 2.98 9.27 -10.58
N ALA A 396 4.26 9.40 -10.18
CA ALA A 396 4.79 10.61 -9.55
C ALA A 396 5.07 11.72 -10.61
N THR A 397 4.04 12.08 -11.37
CA THR A 397 4.08 13.12 -12.41
C THR A 397 2.93 14.11 -12.22
N PRO A 398 3.12 15.41 -12.49
CA PRO A 398 2.07 16.41 -12.35
C PRO A 398 0.81 16.05 -13.15
N GLY A 399 -0.36 16.18 -12.52
CA GLY A 399 -1.66 15.87 -13.14
C GLY A 399 -2.09 14.40 -13.05
N SER A 400 -1.24 13.51 -12.56
CA SER A 400 -1.57 12.08 -12.38
C SER A 400 -2.71 11.87 -11.37
N GLY A 401 -2.79 12.71 -10.31
CA GLY A 401 -3.93 12.74 -9.39
C GLY A 401 -5.24 13.13 -10.06
N ASP A 402 -5.21 14.10 -10.98
CA ASP A 402 -6.41 14.51 -11.73
C ASP A 402 -6.93 13.37 -12.61
N VAL A 403 -6.01 12.58 -13.19
CA VAL A 403 -6.35 11.34 -13.93
C VAL A 403 -7.00 10.31 -13.03
N LEU A 404 -6.44 10.07 -11.83
CA LEU A 404 -7.05 9.16 -10.86
C LEU A 404 -8.45 9.60 -10.45
N SER A 405 -8.66 10.91 -10.24
CA SER A 405 -9.97 11.45 -9.86
C SER A 405 -11.03 11.25 -10.95
N GLY A 406 -10.69 11.45 -12.21
CA GLY A 406 -11.57 11.19 -13.34
C GLY A 406 -11.94 9.72 -13.48
N LEU A 407 -10.95 8.85 -13.40
CA LEU A 407 -11.13 7.39 -13.41
C LEU A 407 -12.03 6.93 -12.26
N ALA A 408 -11.71 7.32 -11.02
CA ALA A 408 -12.45 6.92 -9.82
C ALA A 408 -13.89 7.44 -9.82
N GLY A 409 -14.10 8.69 -10.26
CA GLY A 409 -15.42 9.29 -10.39
C GLY A 409 -16.30 8.58 -11.41
N ALA A 410 -15.75 8.18 -12.56
CA ALA A 410 -16.47 7.40 -13.56
C ALA A 410 -16.93 6.04 -13.02
N TRP A 411 -16.09 5.37 -12.23
CA TRP A 411 -16.45 4.09 -11.61
C TRP A 411 -17.48 4.26 -10.50
N LEU A 412 -17.43 5.34 -9.71
CA LEU A 412 -18.48 5.68 -8.72
C LEU A 412 -19.82 5.93 -9.37
N ALA A 413 -19.83 6.47 -10.59
CA ALA A 413 -21.06 6.75 -11.34
C ALA A 413 -21.70 5.50 -11.95
N THR A 414 -21.01 4.36 -11.96
CA THR A 414 -21.43 3.14 -12.67
C THR A 414 -22.36 2.28 -11.81
N PRO A 415 -23.67 2.22 -12.10
CA PRO A 415 -24.67 1.63 -11.19
C PRO A 415 -24.47 0.13 -10.92
N HIS A 416 -24.07 -0.65 -11.93
CA HIS A 416 -23.87 -2.10 -11.78
C HIS A 416 -22.63 -2.43 -10.94
N LEU A 417 -21.69 -1.51 -10.80
CA LEU A 417 -20.52 -1.64 -9.91
C LEU A 417 -20.80 -1.16 -8.48
N GLY A 418 -21.91 -0.48 -8.24
CA GLY A 418 -22.27 0.02 -6.91
C GLY A 418 -22.37 -1.07 -5.83
N LYS A 419 -22.59 -2.32 -6.22
CA LYS A 419 -22.58 -3.49 -5.32
C LYS A 419 -21.20 -3.78 -4.71
N LEU A 420 -20.13 -3.31 -5.33
CA LEU A 420 -18.76 -3.46 -4.80
C LEU A 420 -18.50 -2.54 -3.59
N GLY A 421 -19.27 -1.47 -3.47
CA GLY A 421 -19.07 -0.43 -2.47
C GLY A 421 -17.87 0.49 -2.78
N PRO A 422 -17.81 1.66 -2.13
CA PRO A 422 -16.83 2.70 -2.47
C PRO A 422 -15.39 2.25 -2.24
N VAL A 423 -15.11 1.47 -1.21
CA VAL A 423 -13.75 0.98 -0.91
C VAL A 423 -13.19 0.14 -2.04
N LYS A 424 -13.93 -0.89 -2.50
CA LYS A 424 -13.46 -1.76 -3.59
C LYS A 424 -13.36 -1.02 -4.92
N LEU A 425 -14.23 -0.05 -5.18
CA LEU A 425 -14.12 0.82 -6.36
C LEU A 425 -12.85 1.67 -6.31
N MET A 426 -12.46 2.18 -5.14
CA MET A 426 -11.22 2.94 -4.98
C MET A 426 -9.98 2.05 -5.08
N VAL A 427 -10.02 0.82 -4.56
CA VAL A 427 -8.95 -0.18 -4.78
C VAL A 427 -8.74 -0.41 -6.27
N LEU A 428 -9.82 -0.66 -6.99
CA LEU A 428 -9.80 -0.91 -8.42
C LEU A 428 -9.26 0.30 -9.20
N ALA A 429 -9.72 1.51 -8.87
CA ALA A 429 -9.22 2.74 -9.48
C ALA A 429 -7.70 2.93 -9.24
N ALA A 430 -7.22 2.68 -8.02
CA ALA A 430 -5.81 2.77 -7.70
C ALA A 430 -4.98 1.70 -8.45
N MET A 431 -5.48 0.48 -8.57
CA MET A 431 -4.82 -0.60 -9.33
C MET A 431 -4.73 -0.27 -10.81
N ILE A 432 -5.83 0.18 -11.41
CA ILE A 432 -5.85 0.58 -12.84
C ILE A 432 -4.92 1.75 -13.08
N HIS A 433 -4.91 2.75 -12.18
CA HIS A 433 -4.02 3.91 -12.29
C HIS A 433 -2.54 3.51 -12.19
N GLY A 434 -2.17 2.62 -11.26
CA GLY A 434 -0.82 2.07 -11.16
C GLY A 434 -0.41 1.31 -12.42
N GLN A 435 -1.28 0.44 -12.92
CA GLN A 435 -1.07 -0.31 -14.15
C GLN A 435 -0.99 0.60 -15.37
N ALA A 436 -1.82 1.66 -15.45
CA ALA A 436 -1.78 2.64 -16.53
C ALA A 436 -0.47 3.42 -16.54
N SER A 437 0.06 3.78 -15.35
CA SER A 437 1.35 4.48 -15.24
C SER A 437 2.53 3.62 -15.69
N GLU A 438 2.48 2.32 -15.42
CA GLU A 438 3.47 1.34 -15.91
C GLU A 438 3.40 1.19 -17.44
N ILE A 439 2.19 1.04 -17.99
CA ILE A 439 1.99 0.94 -19.44
C ILE A 439 2.46 2.22 -20.15
N ALA A 440 2.11 3.38 -19.59
CA ALA A 440 2.45 4.68 -20.17
C ALA A 440 3.96 4.96 -20.18
N ALA A 441 4.71 4.39 -19.25
CA ALA A 441 6.18 4.54 -19.21
C ALA A 441 6.90 3.53 -20.11
N ARG A 442 6.22 2.48 -20.56
CA ARG A 442 6.83 1.43 -21.36
C ARG A 442 7.00 1.84 -22.82
N THR A 443 8.20 1.68 -23.35
CA THR A 443 8.53 1.88 -24.77
C THR A 443 9.10 0.60 -25.38
N ALA A 444 9.29 0.58 -26.69
CA ALA A 444 9.95 -0.53 -27.37
C ALA A 444 11.40 -0.78 -26.89
N TYR A 445 12.01 0.20 -26.26
CA TYR A 445 13.42 0.16 -25.82
C TYR A 445 13.58 0.10 -24.31
N GLY A 446 12.49 -0.03 -23.53
CA GLY A 446 12.48 -0.03 -22.07
C GLY A 446 11.60 1.07 -21.50
N HIS A 447 11.74 1.38 -20.20
CA HIS A 447 10.96 2.43 -19.56
C HIS A 447 11.56 3.81 -19.83
N ALA A 448 10.69 4.81 -19.99
CA ALA A 448 11.03 6.21 -20.17
C ALA A 448 10.09 7.12 -19.37
N PRO A 449 10.49 8.37 -19.06
CA PRO A 449 9.61 9.32 -18.40
C PRO A 449 8.27 9.46 -19.11
N THR A 450 7.18 9.51 -18.33
CA THR A 450 5.81 9.60 -18.83
C THR A 450 5.13 10.90 -18.35
N SER A 451 3.94 11.16 -18.88
CA SER A 451 3.09 12.29 -18.52
C SER A 451 1.70 11.83 -18.11
N ALA A 452 0.96 12.69 -17.41
CA ALA A 452 -0.40 12.40 -17.00
C ALA A 452 -1.35 12.12 -18.19
N SER A 453 -1.15 12.76 -19.34
CA SER A 453 -1.94 12.51 -20.55
C SER A 453 -1.70 11.09 -21.10
N LEU A 454 -0.45 10.61 -21.11
CA LEU A 454 -0.14 9.22 -21.49
C LEU A 454 -0.70 8.21 -20.50
N ILE A 455 -0.72 8.54 -19.20
CA ILE A 455 -1.37 7.72 -18.17
C ILE A 455 -2.89 7.64 -18.44
N ALA A 456 -3.53 8.76 -18.75
CA ALA A 456 -4.95 8.80 -19.11
C ALA A 456 -5.26 7.93 -20.35
N ASP A 457 -4.43 7.98 -21.38
CA ASP A 457 -4.59 7.17 -22.59
C ASP A 457 -4.37 5.67 -22.32
N ALA A 458 -3.54 5.33 -21.33
CA ALA A 458 -3.27 3.96 -20.91
C ALA A 458 -4.36 3.34 -20.00
N ILE A 459 -5.38 4.10 -19.56
CA ILE A 459 -6.47 3.58 -18.70
C ILE A 459 -7.17 2.38 -19.35
N ARG A 460 -7.49 2.43 -20.65
CA ARG A 460 -8.22 1.34 -21.31
C ARG A 460 -7.46 0.00 -21.29
N PRO A 461 -6.20 -0.10 -21.77
CA PRO A 461 -5.43 -1.34 -21.67
C PRO A 461 -5.16 -1.74 -20.22
N ALA A 462 -4.98 -0.79 -19.30
CA ALA A 462 -4.84 -1.09 -17.88
C ALA A 462 -6.11 -1.70 -17.27
N THR A 463 -7.28 -1.15 -17.62
CA THR A 463 -8.58 -1.69 -17.19
C THR A 463 -8.77 -3.12 -17.68
N ALA A 464 -8.50 -3.38 -18.96
CA ALA A 464 -8.57 -4.73 -19.51
C ALA A 464 -7.67 -5.69 -18.72
N ARG A 465 -6.44 -5.29 -18.42
CA ARG A 465 -5.48 -6.13 -17.70
C ARG A 465 -5.87 -6.40 -16.24
N VAL A 466 -6.40 -5.40 -15.53
CA VAL A 466 -6.80 -5.54 -14.11
C VAL A 466 -8.12 -6.28 -13.97
N CYS A 467 -9.05 -6.09 -14.93
CA CYS A 467 -10.40 -6.64 -14.88
C CYS A 467 -10.61 -7.85 -15.79
N ASP A 468 -9.53 -8.35 -16.44
CA ASP A 468 -9.64 -9.44 -17.39
C ASP A 468 -10.27 -10.68 -16.74
N HIS A 469 -11.30 -11.21 -17.40
CA HIS A 469 -11.81 -12.52 -17.09
C HIS A 469 -10.89 -13.52 -17.79
N VAL A 470 -10.18 -14.29 -17.00
CA VAL A 470 -9.63 -15.55 -17.50
C VAL A 470 -10.83 -16.36 -17.98
N SER A 471 -11.10 -16.30 -19.27
CA SER A 471 -12.08 -17.11 -19.98
C SER A 471 -11.67 -18.59 -19.92
#